data_a23e4fc2ed03f115751874f4ee659c20
#
_entry.id   a23e4fc2ed03f115751874f4ee659c20
#
_cell.length_a   1.000
_cell.length_b   1.000
_cell.length_c   1.000
_cell.angle_alpha   90.00
_cell.angle_beta   90.00
_cell.angle_gamma   90.00
#
_symmetry.space_group_name_H-M   'P 1'
#
loop_
_entity.id
_entity.type
_entity.pdbx_description
1 polymer ?
#
loop_
_entity_poly.entity_id
_entity_poly.type
_entity_poly.pdbx_seq_one_letter_code
_entity_poly.pdbx_strand_id
1 'polypeptide(L)'
;MRRTLTLTAFAVLFLSVLGQAGPSVFPTGTTIYDPARAWSGFTVLSPLAGPNVVVLDMNGRVVKQWDGFNNSAGGPARVLPNGDVIAAAGARPGRQESLELVQRDFAGAVVWRLDRNEEIPTNDGKTMPSLRQHHDWQREDFPAGYYSPESTPARSDSNTLVLSHTDRRVPAVAGDVLLQDDRIIEVSPTGQVLWQWMAGDHIEELGFDARARTSIRTARAGGAGPGAGRGGARGAAPDGAGRGAAAPGNAAPGGPGRGDAGAGRGGPGRGAAPGGAAAGPAAFDWLHLNSATYLGPNRHFDAGDKRFAPNNVIVSSREASLLAIIARDGSVVWRLGPNFLESDALRAIGQIIGQHHAHLIPKGLPGAGNLLVFDNGGASGYGEPTGTAPRGTGVWARPSSRVLEIDPVSLNVVWSYTAGAQFFSSNISGMQRLPNGNTLITEGAGGRIFEVTNDRQIVWEYMNPPTTAASRTPGTVYRAYRLPYTWLSQLPRPQEKAVTPPVLSDFRVP
;
A
#
# COMPACT_ATOMS: atom_id res chain seq x y z
N MET A 1 11.92 -71.84 46.68
CA MET A 1 12.21 -71.13 45.44
C MET A 1 11.43 -69.83 45.38
N ARG A 2 12.06 -68.72 45.74
CA ARG A 2 11.47 -67.37 45.64
C ARG A 2 12.05 -66.72 44.39
N ARG A 3 11.23 -66.33 43.43
CA ARG A 3 11.60 -65.55 42.27
C ARG A 3 11.45 -64.09 42.57
N THR A 4 12.58 -63.36 42.59
CA THR A 4 12.66 -61.92 42.69
C THR A 4 12.36 -61.30 41.35
N LEU A 5 11.30 -60.49 41.19
CA LEU A 5 11.04 -59.68 40.04
C LEU A 5 11.78 -58.35 40.20
N THR A 6 12.72 -58.07 39.34
CA THR A 6 13.38 -56.77 39.24
C THR A 6 12.56 -55.86 38.30
N LEU A 7 11.92 -54.80 38.87
CA LEU A 7 11.31 -53.77 38.08
C LEU A 7 12.37 -52.76 37.60
N THR A 8 12.60 -52.70 36.31
CA THR A 8 13.45 -51.64 35.73
C THR A 8 12.55 -50.43 35.37
N ALA A 9 12.71 -49.38 36.16
CA ALA A 9 12.04 -48.10 35.89
C ALA A 9 12.74 -47.37 34.72
N PHE A 10 12.06 -47.20 33.60
CA PHE A 10 12.49 -46.30 32.52
C PHE A 10 12.11 -44.87 32.91
N ALA A 11 13.08 -44.07 33.28
CA ALA A 11 12.91 -42.63 33.41
C ALA A 11 12.91 -42.00 32.00
N VAL A 12 11.74 -41.63 31.50
CA VAL A 12 11.59 -40.81 30.29
C VAL A 12 11.94 -39.40 30.66
N LEU A 13 13.12 -38.97 30.25
CA LEU A 13 13.57 -37.58 30.34
C LEU A 13 12.77 -36.78 29.30
N PHE A 14 11.73 -36.07 29.76
CA PHE A 14 11.13 -35.00 28.96
C PHE A 14 12.14 -33.84 28.90
N LEU A 15 12.91 -33.76 27.81
CA LEU A 15 13.54 -32.51 27.43
C LEU A 15 12.43 -31.56 27.01
N SER A 16 12.02 -30.69 27.93
CA SER A 16 11.29 -29.48 27.59
C SER A 16 12.21 -28.66 26.69
N VAL A 17 11.92 -28.65 25.38
CA VAL A 17 12.44 -27.65 24.45
C VAL A 17 11.85 -26.34 24.93
N LEU A 18 12.58 -25.65 25.81
CA LEU A 18 12.30 -24.24 26.11
C LEU A 18 12.37 -23.52 24.78
N GLY A 19 11.23 -23.09 24.27
CA GLY A 19 11.15 -22.24 23.11
C GLY A 19 12.05 -21.04 23.37
N GLN A 20 13.18 -20.99 22.68
CA GLN A 20 14.10 -19.87 22.81
C GLN A 20 13.34 -18.65 22.28
N ALA A 21 13.12 -17.67 23.13
CA ALA A 21 12.65 -16.36 22.71
C ALA A 21 13.57 -15.86 21.61
N GLY A 22 13.01 -15.46 20.48
CA GLY A 22 13.77 -14.84 19.41
C GLY A 22 14.46 -13.56 19.90
N PRO A 23 15.40 -13.03 19.14
CA PRO A 23 16.12 -11.82 19.53
C PRO A 23 15.13 -10.69 19.82
N SER A 24 15.34 -9.96 20.89
CA SER A 24 14.50 -8.83 21.30
C SER A 24 14.67 -7.60 20.38
N VAL A 25 15.68 -7.61 19.51
CA VAL A 25 16.01 -6.53 18.56
C VAL A 25 16.17 -7.12 17.18
N PHE A 26 15.40 -6.61 16.22
CA PHE A 26 15.59 -6.93 14.82
C PHE A 26 16.67 -6.02 14.24
N PRO A 27 17.56 -6.53 13.36
CA PRO A 27 18.51 -5.68 12.65
C PRO A 27 17.75 -4.67 11.80
N THR A 28 18.19 -3.40 11.84
CA THR A 28 17.68 -2.31 11.00
C THR A 28 18.78 -1.78 10.08
N GLY A 29 18.40 -1.03 9.07
CA GLY A 29 19.33 -0.61 8.01
C GLY A 29 19.44 -1.67 6.93
N THR A 30 20.50 -1.63 6.14
CA THR A 30 20.77 -2.64 5.10
C THR A 30 21.28 -3.92 5.73
N THR A 31 20.53 -5.00 5.58
CA THR A 31 20.81 -6.33 6.16
C THR A 31 21.35 -7.32 5.13
N ILE A 32 21.11 -7.07 3.85
CA ILE A 32 21.63 -7.83 2.71
C ILE A 32 22.06 -6.85 1.63
N TYR A 33 23.26 -7.01 1.07
CA TYR A 33 23.66 -6.30 -0.13
C TYR A 33 24.72 -7.09 -0.92
N ASP A 34 24.31 -7.52 -2.11
CA ASP A 34 25.19 -8.10 -3.12
C ASP A 34 25.37 -7.10 -4.28
N PRO A 35 26.48 -6.32 -4.30
CA PRO A 35 26.71 -5.30 -5.32
C PRO A 35 26.83 -5.84 -6.75
N ALA A 36 27.14 -7.14 -6.91
CA ALA A 36 27.29 -7.74 -8.24
C ALA A 36 25.93 -8.04 -8.90
N ARG A 37 24.87 -8.20 -8.10
CA ARG A 37 23.53 -8.60 -8.60
C ARG A 37 22.45 -7.57 -8.37
N ALA A 38 22.61 -6.68 -7.38
CA ALA A 38 21.66 -5.59 -7.15
C ALA A 38 21.84 -4.46 -8.16
N TRP A 39 20.76 -3.73 -8.45
CA TRP A 39 20.84 -2.51 -9.25
C TRP A 39 21.19 -1.31 -8.37
N SER A 40 22.40 -0.79 -8.56
CA SER A 40 22.94 0.32 -7.77
C SER A 40 22.20 1.63 -8.03
N GLY A 41 21.86 2.35 -6.97
CA GLY A 41 21.15 3.62 -7.02
C GLY A 41 20.77 4.14 -5.65
N PHE A 42 20.11 5.31 -5.61
CA PHE A 42 19.50 5.80 -4.38
C PHE A 42 18.10 5.21 -4.21
N THR A 43 17.69 5.02 -2.96
CA THR A 43 16.32 4.60 -2.63
C THR A 43 15.60 5.75 -1.93
N VAL A 44 14.52 6.26 -2.55
CA VAL A 44 13.66 7.26 -1.92
C VAL A 44 12.49 6.57 -1.25
N LEU A 45 12.17 7.00 -0.05
CA LEU A 45 11.03 6.50 0.73
C LEU A 45 10.36 7.62 1.53
N SER A 46 9.08 7.45 1.79
CA SER A 46 8.31 8.29 2.71
C SER A 46 7.79 7.44 3.86
N PRO A 47 8.36 7.57 5.08
CA PRO A 47 7.82 6.91 6.26
C PRO A 47 6.38 7.37 6.50
N LEU A 48 5.46 6.44 6.71
CA LEU A 48 4.02 6.75 6.77
C LEU A 48 3.64 7.70 7.93
N ALA A 49 4.37 7.66 9.03
CA ALA A 49 4.11 8.48 10.21
C ALA A 49 5.02 9.71 10.35
N GLY A 50 5.82 10.04 9.33
CA GLY A 50 6.82 11.11 9.41
C GLY A 50 6.52 12.27 8.47
N PRO A 51 7.00 13.48 8.81
CA PRO A 51 6.90 14.64 7.93
C PRO A 51 8.01 14.67 6.87
N ASN A 52 8.78 13.61 6.72
CA ASN A 52 10.04 13.61 5.98
C ASN A 52 9.94 12.73 4.73
N VAL A 53 10.68 13.13 3.71
CA VAL A 53 11.08 12.27 2.60
C VAL A 53 12.57 11.97 2.77
N VAL A 54 12.94 10.71 2.68
CA VAL A 54 14.29 10.23 2.98
C VAL A 54 14.87 9.56 1.75
N VAL A 55 16.15 9.82 1.47
CA VAL A 55 16.95 9.14 0.44
C VAL A 55 18.07 8.35 1.09
N LEU A 56 18.14 7.08 0.75
CA LEU A 56 19.16 6.16 1.23
C LEU A 56 20.15 5.81 0.13
N ASP A 57 21.40 5.60 0.51
CA ASP A 57 22.37 4.87 -0.32
C ASP A 57 22.15 3.35 -0.22
N MET A 58 22.91 2.57 -0.99
CA MET A 58 22.80 1.10 -1.00
C MET A 58 23.20 0.45 0.33
N ASN A 59 23.97 1.14 1.17
CA ASN A 59 24.34 0.69 2.51
C ASN A 59 23.37 1.17 3.60
N GLY A 60 22.22 1.79 3.20
CA GLY A 60 21.17 2.21 4.12
C GLY A 60 21.44 3.47 4.89
N ARG A 61 22.46 4.26 4.48
CA ARG A 61 22.73 5.56 5.08
C ARG A 61 21.79 6.59 4.51
N VAL A 62 21.22 7.43 5.37
CA VAL A 62 20.46 8.60 4.94
C VAL A 62 21.43 9.61 4.33
N VAL A 63 21.32 9.86 3.03
CA VAL A 63 22.18 10.79 2.28
C VAL A 63 21.49 12.11 2.00
N LYS A 64 20.16 12.14 2.06
CA LYS A 64 19.33 13.33 1.90
C LYS A 64 18.02 13.17 2.63
N GLN A 65 17.51 14.26 3.19
CA GLN A 65 16.18 14.34 3.81
C GLN A 65 15.58 15.70 3.48
N TRP A 66 14.27 15.73 3.25
CA TRP A 66 13.44 16.93 3.18
C TRP A 66 12.33 16.83 4.21
N ASP A 67 12.10 17.92 4.91
CA ASP A 67 11.06 18.04 5.94
C ASP A 67 9.83 18.80 5.41
N GLY A 68 8.74 18.80 6.19
CA GLY A 68 7.56 19.60 5.93
C GLY A 68 6.60 18.97 4.93
N PHE A 69 6.65 17.67 4.75
CA PHE A 69 5.64 16.86 4.08
C PHE A 69 4.68 16.24 5.08
N ASN A 70 3.63 15.60 4.58
CA ASN A 70 2.71 14.80 5.39
C ASN A 70 2.34 13.51 4.67
N ASN A 71 2.90 12.42 5.15
CA ASN A 71 2.71 11.12 4.56
C ASN A 71 1.55 10.32 5.19
N SER A 72 0.77 10.94 6.11
CA SER A 72 -0.28 10.24 6.87
C SER A 72 -1.48 9.82 6.02
N ALA A 73 -1.72 10.50 4.90
CA ALA A 73 -2.77 10.13 3.95
C ALA A 73 -2.36 9.00 3.00
N GLY A 74 -1.11 8.52 3.10
CA GLY A 74 -0.48 7.69 2.10
C GLY A 74 -0.10 8.52 0.87
N GLY A 75 0.85 8.03 0.12
CA GLY A 75 1.27 8.64 -1.13
C GLY A 75 2.77 8.45 -1.36
N PRO A 76 3.19 8.36 -2.63
CA PRO A 76 4.60 8.27 -2.96
C PRO A 76 5.29 9.63 -2.78
N ALA A 77 6.53 9.60 -2.34
CA ALA A 77 7.47 10.68 -2.59
C ALA A 77 8.24 10.34 -3.87
N ARG A 78 8.40 11.32 -4.74
CA ARG A 78 9.11 11.15 -6.01
C ARG A 78 10.18 12.22 -6.16
N VAL A 79 11.42 11.79 -6.36
CA VAL A 79 12.55 12.68 -6.70
C VAL A 79 12.58 12.84 -8.22
N LEU A 80 12.78 14.07 -8.69
CA LEU A 80 12.91 14.41 -10.10
C LEU A 80 14.38 14.31 -10.56
N PRO A 81 14.64 14.19 -11.88
CA PRO A 81 16.00 14.11 -12.39
C PRO A 81 16.91 15.32 -12.10
N ASN A 82 16.32 16.47 -11.73
CA ASN A 82 17.04 17.68 -11.31
C ASN A 82 17.37 17.71 -9.80
N GLY A 83 16.96 16.67 -9.05
CA GLY A 83 17.15 16.58 -7.61
C GLY A 83 16.03 17.19 -6.76
N ASP A 84 14.98 17.74 -7.37
CA ASP A 84 13.79 18.18 -6.65
C ASP A 84 13.00 16.97 -6.11
N VAL A 85 12.14 17.22 -5.14
CA VAL A 85 11.25 16.20 -4.59
C VAL A 85 9.80 16.68 -4.57
N ILE A 86 8.87 15.81 -4.96
CA ILE A 86 7.43 16.05 -4.83
C ILE A 86 6.84 15.03 -3.85
N ALA A 87 6.02 15.51 -2.92
CA ALA A 87 5.22 14.68 -2.04
C ALA A 87 4.02 15.45 -1.50
N ALA A 88 3.10 14.73 -0.86
CA ALA A 88 1.92 15.28 -0.23
C ALA A 88 2.28 16.11 1.01
N ALA A 89 1.50 17.18 1.27
CA ALA A 89 1.64 18.01 2.46
C ALA A 89 0.26 18.40 3.01
N GLY A 90 0.24 18.73 4.31
CA GLY A 90 -0.99 18.99 5.03
C GLY A 90 -1.86 17.75 5.23
N ALA A 91 -2.75 17.76 6.22
CA ALA A 91 -3.66 16.66 6.49
C ALA A 91 -5.05 17.20 6.84
N ARG A 92 -6.10 16.50 6.44
CA ARG A 92 -7.46 16.73 6.90
C ARG A 92 -7.78 15.79 8.06
N PRO A 93 -8.03 16.30 9.28
CA PRO A 93 -8.36 15.46 10.42
C PRO A 93 -9.57 14.54 10.15
N GLY A 94 -9.47 13.28 10.57
CA GLY A 94 -10.54 12.29 10.40
C GLY A 94 -10.74 11.79 8.96
N ARG A 95 -9.85 12.19 8.05
CA ARG A 95 -9.84 11.76 6.64
C ARG A 95 -8.45 11.29 6.22
N GLN A 96 -8.40 10.36 5.30
CA GLN A 96 -7.15 9.93 4.68
C GLN A 96 -6.88 10.78 3.43
N GLU A 97 -6.72 12.08 3.65
CA GLU A 97 -6.56 13.09 2.60
C GLU A 97 -5.42 14.05 2.95
N SER A 98 -4.64 14.41 1.95
CA SER A 98 -3.66 15.51 2.01
C SER A 98 -4.25 16.77 1.40
N LEU A 99 -3.83 17.93 1.93
CA LEU A 99 -4.35 19.22 1.49
C LEU A 99 -3.74 19.64 0.15
N GLU A 100 -2.49 19.24 -0.12
CA GLU A 100 -1.73 19.71 -1.26
C GLU A 100 -0.64 18.72 -1.68
N LEU A 101 -0.12 18.89 -2.91
CA LEU A 101 1.16 18.37 -3.37
C LEU A 101 2.15 19.52 -3.44
N VAL A 102 3.37 19.30 -2.95
CA VAL A 102 4.43 20.31 -2.89
C VAL A 102 5.68 19.79 -3.55
N GLN A 103 6.26 20.58 -4.47
CA GLN A 103 7.61 20.37 -4.98
C GLN A 103 8.59 21.25 -4.22
N ARG A 104 9.65 20.62 -3.73
CA ARG A 104 10.78 21.33 -3.11
C ARG A 104 12.03 21.07 -3.93
N ASP A 105 12.86 22.10 -4.06
CA ASP A 105 14.18 21.95 -4.66
C ASP A 105 15.11 21.12 -3.76
N PHE A 106 16.31 20.85 -4.25
CA PHE A 106 17.31 20.10 -3.49
C PHE A 106 17.64 20.75 -2.14
N ALA A 107 17.61 22.08 -2.04
CA ALA A 107 17.87 22.82 -0.79
C ALA A 107 16.67 22.77 0.18
N GLY A 108 15.45 22.46 -0.30
CA GLY A 108 14.22 22.36 0.48
C GLY A 108 13.26 23.54 0.29
N ALA A 109 13.59 24.52 -0.56
CA ALA A 109 12.68 25.62 -0.88
C ALA A 109 11.49 25.12 -1.72
N VAL A 110 10.30 25.64 -1.48
CA VAL A 110 9.10 25.33 -2.26
C VAL A 110 9.19 26.03 -3.60
N VAL A 111 9.19 25.25 -4.69
CA VAL A 111 9.28 25.75 -6.07
C VAL A 111 7.98 25.57 -6.87
N TRP A 112 7.10 24.68 -6.42
CA TRP A 112 5.77 24.49 -6.99
C TRP A 112 4.82 23.93 -5.94
N ARG A 113 3.52 24.24 -6.09
CA ARG A 113 2.45 23.79 -5.20
C ARG A 113 1.17 23.59 -6.00
N LEU A 114 0.45 22.51 -5.64
CA LEU A 114 -0.91 22.25 -6.09
C LEU A 114 -1.79 22.03 -4.86
N ASP A 115 -2.65 23.00 -4.54
CA ASP A 115 -3.42 23.07 -3.30
C ASP A 115 -4.94 23.21 -3.52
N ARG A 116 -5.41 23.18 -4.79
CA ARG A 116 -6.80 23.50 -5.11
C ARG A 116 -7.46 22.41 -5.94
N ASN A 117 -8.60 21.98 -5.47
CA ASN A 117 -9.58 21.20 -6.19
C ASN A 117 -10.99 21.46 -5.65
N GLU A 118 -11.13 21.54 -4.32
CA GLU A 118 -12.39 21.80 -3.62
C GLU A 118 -12.15 22.73 -2.44
N GLU A 119 -13.23 23.41 -2.01
CA GLU A 119 -13.26 24.14 -0.75
C GLU A 119 -13.71 23.18 0.37
N ILE A 120 -12.93 23.08 1.43
CA ILE A 120 -13.26 22.26 2.60
C ILE A 120 -13.47 23.14 3.83
N PRO A 121 -14.32 22.74 4.81
CA PRO A 121 -14.54 23.51 6.02
C PRO A 121 -13.29 23.57 6.90
N THR A 122 -13.13 24.68 7.59
CA THR A 122 -12.13 24.93 8.62
C THR A 122 -12.73 24.92 10.02
N ASN A 123 -11.88 24.78 11.06
CA ASN A 123 -12.33 24.72 12.45
C ASN A 123 -12.99 26.02 12.95
N ASP A 124 -12.76 27.16 12.28
CA ASP A 124 -13.36 28.45 12.57
C ASP A 124 -14.66 28.74 11.76
N GLY A 125 -15.17 27.72 11.04
CA GLY A 125 -16.41 27.81 10.28
C GLY A 125 -16.28 28.43 8.89
N LYS A 126 -15.07 28.75 8.47
CA LYS A 126 -14.77 29.21 7.09
C LYS A 126 -14.52 28.04 6.17
N THR A 127 -14.07 28.31 4.97
CA THR A 127 -13.54 27.31 4.03
C THR A 127 -12.07 27.59 3.70
N MET A 128 -11.39 26.56 3.23
CA MET A 128 -10.04 26.66 2.67
C MET A 128 -9.91 25.75 1.44
N PRO A 129 -9.10 26.13 0.47
CA PRO A 129 -8.83 25.24 -0.67
C PRO A 129 -8.11 23.97 -0.21
N SER A 130 -8.41 22.87 -0.87
CA SER A 130 -7.75 21.58 -0.66
C SER A 130 -7.72 20.79 -1.96
N LEU A 131 -6.63 20.10 -2.20
CA LEU A 131 -6.51 19.14 -3.29
C LEU A 131 -7.29 17.85 -2.98
N ARG A 132 -7.48 17.54 -1.70
CA ARG A 132 -8.06 16.27 -1.22
C ARG A 132 -7.37 15.04 -1.81
N GLN A 133 -6.04 15.15 -2.06
CA GLN A 133 -5.23 14.07 -2.61
C GLN A 133 -5.13 12.93 -1.60
N HIS A 134 -5.18 11.69 -2.11
CA HIS A 134 -4.87 10.49 -1.34
C HIS A 134 -4.10 9.50 -2.20
N HIS A 135 -3.33 8.64 -1.56
CA HIS A 135 -2.64 7.45 -2.07
C HIS A 135 -1.72 7.64 -3.28
N ASP A 136 -2.13 8.34 -4.36
CA ASP A 136 -1.29 8.38 -5.58
C ASP A 136 -1.40 9.69 -6.36
N TRP A 137 -0.34 9.97 -7.12
CA TRP A 137 -0.24 11.03 -8.09
C TRP A 137 0.88 10.69 -9.08
N GLN A 138 0.83 11.24 -10.29
CA GLN A 138 1.85 11.03 -11.31
C GLN A 138 2.05 12.30 -12.14
N ARG A 139 3.29 12.76 -12.30
CA ARG A 139 3.64 13.76 -13.29
C ARG A 139 3.63 13.10 -14.66
N GLU A 140 3.11 13.78 -15.70
CA GLU A 140 2.82 13.20 -17.03
C GLU A 140 4.00 12.45 -17.65
N ASP A 141 5.20 13.00 -17.60
CA ASP A 141 6.38 12.41 -18.23
C ASP A 141 7.09 11.34 -17.36
N PHE A 142 6.58 11.06 -16.16
CA PHE A 142 7.10 9.96 -15.36
C PHE A 142 6.52 8.63 -15.82
N PRO A 143 7.37 7.61 -16.02
CA PRO A 143 6.85 6.27 -16.22
C PRO A 143 6.11 5.77 -14.97
N ALA A 144 5.07 4.95 -15.16
CA ALA A 144 4.24 4.41 -14.07
C ALA A 144 5.07 3.71 -12.98
N GLY A 145 6.07 2.92 -13.38
CA GLY A 145 7.02 2.26 -12.48
C GLY A 145 8.13 3.15 -11.94
N TYR A 146 8.00 4.46 -12.03
CA TYR A 146 8.90 5.50 -11.54
C TYR A 146 10.14 5.78 -12.41
N TYR A 147 10.84 4.79 -12.90
CA TYR A 147 12.06 4.96 -13.71
C TYR A 147 12.11 3.95 -14.85
N SER A 148 12.50 4.42 -16.02
CA SER A 148 12.93 3.60 -17.16
C SER A 148 14.08 4.30 -17.87
N PRO A 149 15.10 3.58 -18.35
CA PRO A 149 16.20 4.18 -19.10
C PRO A 149 15.75 4.82 -20.43
N GLU A 150 14.61 4.40 -21.00
CA GLU A 150 14.04 4.96 -22.23
C GLU A 150 13.03 6.08 -21.99
N SER A 151 12.71 6.41 -20.73
CA SER A 151 11.76 7.47 -20.40
C SER A 151 12.40 8.84 -20.55
N THR A 152 11.64 9.79 -21.10
CA THR A 152 11.98 11.20 -21.02
C THR A 152 11.90 11.65 -19.56
N PRO A 153 12.93 12.31 -19.02
CA PRO A 153 12.86 12.85 -17.68
C PRO A 153 11.64 13.76 -17.50
N ALA A 154 10.94 13.62 -16.39
CA ALA A 154 9.77 14.42 -16.07
C ALA A 154 10.14 15.90 -15.99
N ARG A 155 9.32 16.74 -16.64
CA ARG A 155 9.48 18.18 -16.62
C ARG A 155 8.76 18.77 -15.41
N SER A 156 9.29 19.86 -14.86
CA SER A 156 8.64 20.55 -13.73
C SER A 156 7.32 21.23 -14.13
N ASP A 157 7.14 21.46 -15.45
CA ASP A 157 6.01 22.16 -16.03
C ASP A 157 5.02 21.25 -16.77
N SER A 158 5.08 19.92 -16.58
CA SER A 158 4.10 18.97 -17.14
C SER A 158 2.85 18.83 -16.27
N ASN A 159 1.77 18.30 -16.88
CA ASN A 159 0.52 18.03 -16.18
C ASN A 159 0.72 17.01 -15.05
N THR A 160 -0.21 17.00 -14.11
CA THR A 160 -0.18 16.07 -12.98
C THR A 160 -1.50 15.34 -12.87
N LEU A 161 -1.46 14.01 -12.94
CA LEU A 161 -2.57 13.13 -12.59
C LEU A 161 -2.59 13.00 -11.07
N VAL A 162 -3.77 13.19 -10.46
CA VAL A 162 -3.94 13.12 -9.01
C VAL A 162 -5.14 12.25 -8.68
N LEU A 163 -4.96 11.32 -7.77
CA LEU A 163 -6.05 10.61 -7.13
C LEU A 163 -6.54 11.46 -5.96
N SER A 164 -7.83 11.81 -5.97
CA SER A 164 -8.47 12.74 -5.07
C SER A 164 -9.83 12.19 -4.60
N HIS A 165 -10.38 12.71 -3.53
CA HIS A 165 -11.75 12.44 -3.11
C HIS A 165 -12.70 13.59 -3.43
N THR A 166 -14.00 13.25 -3.53
CA THR A 166 -15.11 14.20 -3.45
C THR A 166 -16.23 13.60 -2.61
N ASP A 167 -16.91 14.44 -1.81
CA ASP A 167 -18.04 13.99 -1.00
C ASP A 167 -19.34 14.19 -1.81
N ARG A 168 -20.00 13.11 -2.21
CA ARG A 168 -21.25 13.18 -2.98
C ARG A 168 -22.20 12.02 -2.70
N ARG A 169 -23.45 12.17 -3.08
CA ARG A 169 -24.44 11.07 -3.06
C ARG A 169 -24.55 10.47 -4.44
N VAL A 170 -24.41 9.15 -4.53
CA VAL A 170 -24.58 8.39 -5.77
C VAL A 170 -25.58 7.27 -5.50
N PRO A 171 -26.87 7.46 -5.81
CA PRO A 171 -27.92 6.49 -5.49
C PRO A 171 -27.66 5.11 -6.07
N ALA A 172 -27.04 5.02 -7.24
CA ALA A 172 -26.66 3.75 -7.86
C ALA A 172 -25.69 2.93 -6.99
N VAL A 173 -24.81 3.59 -6.21
CA VAL A 173 -23.84 2.93 -5.32
C VAL A 173 -24.47 2.57 -3.98
N ALA A 174 -24.93 3.57 -3.22
CA ALA A 174 -25.34 3.38 -1.84
C ALA A 174 -26.60 4.17 -1.42
N GLY A 175 -27.51 4.47 -2.35
CA GLY A 175 -28.73 5.24 -2.07
C GLY A 175 -28.40 6.66 -1.58
N ASP A 176 -29.01 7.08 -0.47
CA ASP A 176 -28.82 8.43 0.09
C ASP A 176 -27.59 8.59 0.98
N VAL A 177 -26.74 7.57 1.06
CA VAL A 177 -25.50 7.64 1.86
C VAL A 177 -24.52 8.62 1.24
N LEU A 178 -23.93 9.49 2.05
CA LEU A 178 -22.84 10.35 1.62
C LEU A 178 -21.60 9.50 1.36
N LEU A 179 -21.14 9.48 0.14
CA LEU A 179 -19.92 8.78 -0.27
C LEU A 179 -18.71 9.72 -0.14
N GLN A 180 -17.59 9.16 0.27
CA GLN A 180 -16.26 9.63 -0.07
C GLN A 180 -15.91 8.94 -1.37
N ASP A 181 -16.22 9.59 -2.51
CA ASP A 181 -16.06 9.00 -3.83
C ASP A 181 -14.69 9.29 -4.39
N ASP A 182 -14.08 8.30 -5.00
CA ASP A 182 -12.80 8.46 -5.66
C ASP A 182 -12.95 9.30 -6.92
N ARG A 183 -12.09 10.30 -7.05
CA ARG A 183 -12.01 11.20 -8.19
C ARG A 183 -10.58 11.22 -8.72
N ILE A 184 -10.43 11.03 -10.01
CA ILE A 184 -9.15 11.21 -10.68
C ILE A 184 -9.21 12.54 -11.43
N ILE A 185 -8.22 13.38 -11.25
CA ILE A 185 -8.08 14.65 -11.98
C ILE A 185 -6.72 14.71 -12.66
N GLU A 186 -6.71 15.29 -13.85
CA GLU A 186 -5.49 15.77 -14.49
C GLU A 186 -5.48 17.28 -14.43
N VAL A 187 -4.41 17.84 -13.89
CA VAL A 187 -4.27 19.27 -13.72
C VAL A 187 -3.06 19.80 -14.46
N SER A 188 -3.19 21.01 -15.01
CA SER A 188 -2.06 21.74 -15.60
C SER A 188 -1.07 22.17 -14.51
N PRO A 189 0.15 22.60 -14.87
CA PRO A 189 1.11 23.18 -13.91
C PRO A 189 0.57 24.37 -13.14
N THR A 190 -0.44 25.08 -13.67
CA THR A 190 -1.09 26.24 -13.03
C THR A 190 -2.31 25.85 -12.19
N GLY A 191 -2.63 24.54 -12.07
CA GLY A 191 -3.73 24.06 -11.25
C GLY A 191 -5.09 24.01 -11.96
N GLN A 192 -5.15 24.24 -13.29
CA GLN A 192 -6.40 24.08 -14.06
C GLN A 192 -6.71 22.59 -14.25
N VAL A 193 -7.94 22.15 -13.91
CA VAL A 193 -8.41 20.79 -14.20
C VAL A 193 -8.66 20.65 -15.70
N LEU A 194 -7.91 19.74 -16.33
CA LEU A 194 -7.96 19.45 -17.76
C LEU A 194 -8.84 18.25 -18.08
N TRP A 195 -8.90 17.29 -17.18
CA TRP A 195 -9.70 16.07 -17.29
C TRP A 195 -10.06 15.58 -15.89
N GLN A 196 -11.21 14.92 -15.78
CA GLN A 196 -11.62 14.25 -14.55
C GLN A 196 -12.45 13.02 -14.81
N TRP A 197 -12.45 12.11 -13.84
CA TRP A 197 -13.25 10.90 -13.80
C TRP A 197 -13.71 10.65 -12.36
N MET A 198 -14.94 10.19 -12.17
CA MET A 198 -15.52 9.91 -10.85
C MET A 198 -15.99 8.46 -10.79
N ALA A 199 -15.51 7.70 -9.81
CA ALA A 199 -15.73 6.27 -9.74
C ALA A 199 -17.21 5.87 -9.61
N GLY A 200 -18.00 6.64 -8.85
CA GLY A 200 -19.39 6.33 -8.61
C GLY A 200 -20.29 6.42 -9.86
N ASP A 201 -19.85 7.13 -10.91
CA ASP A 201 -20.61 7.22 -12.17
C ASP A 201 -20.43 5.97 -13.04
N HIS A 202 -19.46 5.11 -12.75
CA HIS A 202 -19.06 3.96 -13.56
C HIS A 202 -19.23 2.61 -12.85
N ILE A 203 -20.09 2.54 -11.83
CA ILE A 203 -20.23 1.36 -10.98
C ILE A 203 -20.55 0.08 -11.76
N GLU A 204 -21.34 0.17 -12.85
CA GLU A 204 -21.68 -0.98 -13.69
C GLU A 204 -20.49 -1.43 -14.54
N GLU A 205 -19.79 -0.48 -15.15
CA GLU A 205 -18.60 -0.75 -15.97
C GLU A 205 -17.45 -1.34 -15.13
N LEU A 206 -17.37 -0.95 -13.86
CA LEU A 206 -16.43 -1.52 -12.89
C LEU A 206 -16.80 -2.96 -12.46
N GLY A 207 -17.89 -3.52 -12.96
CA GLY A 207 -18.30 -4.90 -12.74
C GLY A 207 -19.18 -5.12 -11.51
N PHE A 208 -19.79 -4.06 -10.95
CA PHE A 208 -20.74 -4.17 -9.86
C PHE A 208 -22.16 -4.34 -10.39
N ASP A 209 -22.61 -5.57 -10.50
CA ASP A 209 -24.00 -5.88 -10.83
C ASP A 209 -24.96 -5.51 -9.67
N ALA A 210 -26.25 -5.75 -9.84
CA ALA A 210 -27.26 -5.45 -8.82
C ALA A 210 -27.01 -6.17 -7.49
N ARG A 211 -26.45 -7.39 -7.54
CA ARG A 211 -26.11 -8.20 -6.35
C ARG A 211 -24.93 -7.61 -5.60
N ALA A 212 -23.84 -7.27 -6.31
CA ALA A 212 -22.67 -6.63 -5.75
C ALA A 212 -23.01 -5.26 -5.11
N ARG A 213 -23.85 -4.47 -5.78
CA ARG A 213 -24.37 -3.19 -5.23
C ARG A 213 -25.18 -3.40 -3.94
N THR A 214 -25.96 -4.48 -3.86
CA THR A 214 -26.66 -4.84 -2.61
C THR A 214 -25.66 -5.15 -1.49
N SER A 215 -24.55 -5.82 -1.80
CA SER A 215 -23.48 -6.11 -0.83
C SER A 215 -22.85 -4.84 -0.26
N ILE A 216 -22.57 -3.84 -1.09
CA ILE A 216 -22.06 -2.53 -0.66
C ILE A 216 -23.03 -1.87 0.34
N ARG A 217 -24.33 -1.82 0.01
CA ARG A 217 -25.36 -1.24 0.87
C ARG A 217 -25.51 -1.98 2.21
N THR A 218 -25.42 -3.31 2.18
CA THR A 218 -25.50 -4.15 3.39
C THR A 218 -24.28 -3.99 4.28
N ALA A 219 -23.09 -3.91 3.71
CA ALA A 219 -21.86 -3.66 4.44
C ALA A 219 -21.94 -2.32 5.20
N ARG A 220 -22.47 -1.29 4.60
CA ARG A 220 -22.67 0.02 5.24
C ARG A 220 -23.68 -0.04 6.40
N ALA A 221 -24.80 -0.73 6.21
CA ALA A 221 -25.83 -0.85 7.24
C ALA A 221 -25.37 -1.61 8.48
N GLY A 222 -24.41 -2.54 8.32
CA GLY A 222 -23.81 -3.32 9.43
C GLY A 222 -22.76 -2.57 10.25
N GLY A 223 -22.49 -1.30 9.96
CA GLY A 223 -21.49 -0.50 10.66
C GLY A 223 -20.03 -0.86 10.34
N ALA A 224 -19.82 -1.88 9.52
CA ALA A 224 -18.50 -2.24 8.99
C ALA A 224 -18.23 -1.46 7.72
N GLY A 225 -17.93 -0.16 7.84
CA GLY A 225 -17.40 0.60 6.72
C GLY A 225 -16.02 0.05 6.36
N PRO A 226 -15.73 -0.25 5.06
CA PRO A 226 -14.37 -0.41 4.60
C PRO A 226 -13.61 0.87 4.96
N GLY A 227 -12.40 0.77 5.41
CA GLY A 227 -11.61 1.94 5.79
C GLY A 227 -11.88 2.54 7.17
N ALA A 228 -12.86 2.06 7.98
CA ALA A 228 -12.92 2.40 9.40
C ALA A 228 -11.67 1.79 10.08
N GLY A 229 -10.63 2.58 10.12
CA GLY A 229 -9.26 2.27 10.43
C GLY A 229 -9.09 1.20 11.49
N ARG A 230 -8.64 0.06 11.07
CA ARG A 230 -7.81 -0.78 11.91
C ARG A 230 -6.34 -0.53 11.59
N GLY A 231 -5.94 0.73 11.74
CA GLY A 231 -4.58 1.06 12.09
C GLY A 231 -4.33 0.52 13.49
N GLY A 232 -3.79 -0.66 13.61
CA GLY A 232 -3.53 -1.27 14.91
C GLY A 232 -3.80 -2.76 14.91
N ALA A 233 -3.32 -3.50 13.92
CA ALA A 233 -3.17 -4.94 14.09
C ALA A 233 -2.01 -5.17 15.07
N ARG A 234 -2.33 -5.32 16.35
CA ARG A 234 -1.46 -6.03 17.27
C ARG A 234 -1.27 -7.43 16.68
N GLY A 235 0.01 -7.78 16.40
CA GLY A 235 0.36 -9.13 16.02
C GLY A 235 -0.11 -10.10 17.10
N ALA A 236 -1.18 -10.83 16.82
CA ALA A 236 -1.52 -12.06 17.51
C ALA A 236 -0.86 -13.18 16.72
N ALA A 237 0.16 -13.79 17.32
CA ALA A 237 0.67 -15.08 16.89
C ALA A 237 -0.47 -16.10 16.92
N PRO A 238 -0.55 -17.07 16.01
CA PRO A 238 -1.52 -18.14 16.08
C PRO A 238 -1.13 -19.11 17.20
N ASP A 239 -1.94 -19.16 18.25
CA ASP A 239 -1.88 -20.23 19.23
C ASP A 239 -2.32 -21.55 18.61
N GLY A 240 -1.56 -22.58 18.96
CA GLY A 240 -1.61 -23.89 18.36
C GLY A 240 -2.94 -24.62 18.51
N ALA A 241 -3.17 -25.50 17.58
CA ALA A 241 -4.26 -26.45 17.54
C ALA A 241 -4.31 -27.36 18.77
N GLY A 242 -5.40 -27.27 19.56
CA GLY A 242 -5.79 -28.23 20.58
C GLY A 242 -7.21 -28.72 20.32
N ARG A 243 -7.35 -29.98 19.92
CA ARG A 243 -8.64 -30.67 19.89
C ARG A 243 -9.12 -30.96 21.30
N GLY A 244 -10.40 -30.70 21.58
CA GLY A 244 -11.06 -31.15 22.79
C GLY A 244 -12.57 -31.01 22.73
N ALA A 245 -13.26 -32.13 22.82
CA ALA A 245 -14.69 -32.30 22.67
C ALA A 245 -15.56 -31.61 23.71
N ALA A 246 -16.78 -31.35 23.31
CA ALA A 246 -17.85 -30.76 24.11
C ALA A 246 -18.43 -31.70 25.16
N ALA A 247 -18.88 -31.14 26.28
CA ALA A 247 -20.09 -31.58 27.01
C ALA A 247 -20.63 -30.44 27.91
N PRO A 248 -21.95 -30.39 28.18
CA PRO A 248 -22.63 -29.21 28.66
C PRO A 248 -22.92 -29.24 30.19
N GLY A 249 -23.19 -28.08 30.75
CA GLY A 249 -23.95 -28.06 31.99
C GLY A 249 -23.56 -27.00 33.01
N ASN A 250 -24.57 -26.20 33.30
CA ASN A 250 -25.00 -25.55 34.52
C ASN A 250 -24.74 -24.07 34.74
N ALA A 251 -25.88 -23.41 34.67
CA ALA A 251 -26.09 -22.07 35.19
C ALA A 251 -26.20 -22.07 36.73
N ALA A 252 -25.71 -21.02 37.37
CA ALA A 252 -26.22 -20.49 38.63
C ALA A 252 -25.65 -19.08 38.92
N PRO A 253 -26.24 -18.29 39.83
CA PRO A 253 -26.67 -16.92 39.52
C PRO A 253 -25.91 -15.82 40.26
N GLY A 254 -26.08 -14.65 39.71
CA GLY A 254 -26.04 -13.31 40.21
C GLY A 254 -25.26 -12.90 41.48
N GLY A 255 -24.36 -11.91 41.32
CA GLY A 255 -23.90 -11.04 42.39
C GLY A 255 -23.62 -9.63 41.82
N PRO A 256 -23.86 -8.54 42.56
CA PRO A 256 -24.07 -7.20 42.04
C PRO A 256 -22.77 -6.47 41.72
N GLY A 257 -22.88 -5.63 40.70
CA GLY A 257 -21.82 -4.82 40.16
C GLY A 257 -21.20 -3.83 41.13
N ARG A 258 -19.92 -3.61 40.93
CA ARG A 258 -19.25 -2.35 41.24
C ARG A 258 -18.74 -1.72 39.96
N GLY A 259 -19.31 -0.56 39.66
CA GLY A 259 -18.80 0.30 38.59
C GLY A 259 -17.44 0.87 38.99
N ASP A 260 -16.45 0.65 38.14
CA ASP A 260 -15.23 1.45 38.13
C ASP A 260 -15.25 2.34 36.89
N ALA A 261 -15.47 3.62 37.16
CA ALA A 261 -15.29 4.69 36.19
C ALA A 261 -13.79 4.84 35.91
N GLY A 262 -13.31 4.13 34.91
CA GLY A 262 -11.99 4.32 34.33
C GLY A 262 -11.96 5.62 33.50
N ALA A 263 -11.65 6.75 34.14
CA ALA A 263 -11.35 7.98 33.44
C ALA A 263 -10.10 7.78 32.57
N GLY A 264 -10.29 7.60 31.28
CA GLY A 264 -9.23 7.68 30.29
C GLY A 264 -8.62 9.08 30.35
N ARG A 265 -7.41 9.19 30.86
CA ARG A 265 -6.60 10.41 30.74
C ARG A 265 -6.26 10.59 29.27
N GLY A 266 -7.08 11.37 28.56
CA GLY A 266 -6.73 12.01 27.32
C GLY A 266 -5.55 12.93 27.58
N GLY A 267 -4.40 12.65 26.99
CA GLY A 267 -3.31 13.64 26.92
C GLY A 267 -3.83 14.93 26.29
N PRO A 268 -3.27 16.09 26.65
CA PRO A 268 -3.74 17.36 26.11
C PRO A 268 -3.59 17.32 24.59
N GLY A 269 -4.72 17.23 23.88
CA GLY A 269 -4.78 17.42 22.46
C GLY A 269 -4.15 18.77 22.15
N ARG A 270 -3.12 18.79 21.31
CA ARG A 270 -2.65 20.04 20.72
C ARG A 270 -3.86 20.64 20.03
N GLY A 271 -4.41 21.71 20.57
CA GLY A 271 -5.50 22.45 19.96
C GLY A 271 -5.11 22.78 18.52
N ALA A 272 -5.95 22.39 17.58
CA ALA A 272 -5.75 22.79 16.20
C ALA A 272 -5.69 24.32 16.16
N ALA A 273 -4.70 24.87 15.48
CA ALA A 273 -4.59 26.31 15.30
C ALA A 273 -5.87 26.82 14.61
N PRO A 274 -6.37 28.04 14.97
CA PRO A 274 -7.48 28.66 14.25
C PRO A 274 -7.16 28.70 12.75
N GLY A 275 -8.10 28.26 11.89
CA GLY A 275 -7.91 28.19 10.45
C GLY A 275 -7.40 26.83 9.92
N GLY A 276 -7.13 25.85 10.78
CA GLY A 276 -6.82 24.48 10.32
C GLY A 276 -8.05 23.76 9.73
N ALA A 277 -7.83 22.80 8.82
CA ALA A 277 -8.90 21.99 8.23
C ALA A 277 -9.73 21.27 9.31
N ALA A 278 -11.06 21.32 9.19
CA ALA A 278 -11.98 20.62 10.08
C ALA A 278 -12.12 19.15 9.67
N ALA A 279 -12.47 18.32 10.65
CA ALA A 279 -12.94 16.97 10.35
C ALA A 279 -14.19 17.05 9.46
N GLY A 280 -14.18 16.37 8.34
CA GLY A 280 -15.37 16.31 7.46
C GLY A 280 -16.48 15.46 8.05
N PRO A 281 -17.72 15.56 7.52
CA PRO A 281 -18.79 14.65 7.88
C PRO A 281 -18.37 13.22 7.63
N ALA A 282 -18.88 12.27 8.43
CA ALA A 282 -18.65 10.86 8.17
C ALA A 282 -19.20 10.50 6.79
N ALA A 283 -18.33 10.14 5.87
CA ALA A 283 -18.68 9.71 4.52
C ALA A 283 -18.16 8.28 4.32
N PHE A 284 -18.83 7.55 3.46
CA PHE A 284 -18.52 6.15 3.19
C PHE A 284 -17.50 6.04 2.05
N ASP A 285 -16.26 5.68 2.40
CA ASP A 285 -15.21 5.34 1.46
C ASP A 285 -15.50 3.96 0.89
N TRP A 286 -16.11 3.92 -0.30
CA TRP A 286 -16.71 2.71 -0.83
C TRP A 286 -15.79 1.91 -1.77
N LEU A 287 -14.87 2.56 -2.46
CA LEU A 287 -14.03 1.90 -3.45
C LEU A 287 -12.54 1.90 -3.03
N HIS A 288 -12.10 2.96 -2.39
CA HIS A 288 -10.76 3.13 -1.86
C HIS A 288 -9.69 2.85 -2.92
N LEU A 289 -9.69 3.66 -3.99
CA LEU A 289 -8.62 3.60 -4.98
C LEU A 289 -7.28 3.92 -4.30
N ASN A 290 -6.25 3.15 -4.59
CA ASN A 290 -4.94 3.32 -3.97
C ASN A 290 -3.78 3.47 -4.97
N SER A 291 -4.08 3.43 -6.25
CA SER A 291 -3.19 3.87 -7.32
C SER A 291 -3.98 4.32 -8.54
N ALA A 292 -3.45 5.32 -9.23
CA ALA A 292 -3.94 5.83 -10.50
C ALA A 292 -2.73 6.34 -11.31
N THR A 293 -2.43 5.67 -12.42
CA THR A 293 -1.27 6.01 -13.25
C THR A 293 -1.60 5.90 -14.73
N TYR A 294 -0.97 6.75 -15.56
CA TYR A 294 -0.99 6.56 -17.00
C TYR A 294 -0.34 5.22 -17.38
N LEU A 295 -0.83 4.60 -18.44
CA LEU A 295 -0.22 3.37 -18.96
C LEU A 295 1.17 3.62 -19.56
N GLY A 296 1.38 4.80 -20.15
CA GLY A 296 2.60 5.14 -20.87
C GLY A 296 2.78 4.34 -22.17
N PRO A 297 3.84 4.62 -22.94
CA PRO A 297 4.18 3.87 -24.15
C PRO A 297 4.33 2.37 -23.84
N ASN A 298 3.66 1.50 -24.61
CA ASN A 298 3.68 0.07 -24.37
C ASN A 298 3.41 -0.76 -25.64
N ARG A 299 3.88 -2.01 -25.63
CA ARG A 299 3.82 -2.93 -26.76
C ARG A 299 2.38 -3.28 -27.21
N HIS A 300 1.40 -3.21 -26.33
CA HIS A 300 0.03 -3.57 -26.67
C HIS A 300 -0.62 -2.51 -27.55
N PHE A 301 -0.40 -1.24 -27.21
CA PHE A 301 -0.83 -0.13 -28.05
C PHE A 301 -0.06 -0.10 -29.38
N ASP A 302 1.24 -0.36 -29.35
CA ASP A 302 2.07 -0.49 -30.56
C ASP A 302 1.55 -1.61 -31.49
N ALA A 303 0.96 -2.67 -30.92
CA ALA A 303 0.31 -3.78 -31.63
C ALA A 303 -1.14 -3.47 -32.08
N GLY A 304 -1.67 -2.27 -31.80
CA GLY A 304 -3.00 -1.81 -32.22
C GLY A 304 -4.11 -1.99 -31.18
N ASP A 305 -3.84 -2.48 -29.97
CA ASP A 305 -4.85 -2.59 -28.91
C ASP A 305 -5.10 -1.24 -28.22
N LYS A 306 -6.19 -0.58 -28.60
CA LYS A 306 -6.56 0.75 -28.12
C LYS A 306 -6.89 0.81 -26.62
N ARG A 307 -7.21 -0.34 -25.98
CA ARG A 307 -7.44 -0.40 -24.53
C ARG A 307 -6.20 0.07 -23.76
N PHE A 308 -5.02 -0.13 -24.35
CA PHE A 308 -3.73 0.20 -23.77
C PHE A 308 -3.13 1.52 -24.29
N ALA A 309 -3.98 2.46 -24.75
CA ALA A 309 -3.48 3.77 -25.18
C ALA A 309 -2.65 4.44 -24.07
N PRO A 310 -1.50 5.05 -24.39
CA PRO A 310 -0.53 5.56 -23.41
C PRO A 310 -1.10 6.53 -22.38
N ASN A 311 -2.10 7.31 -22.76
CA ASN A 311 -2.78 8.29 -21.91
C ASN A 311 -4.01 7.76 -21.18
N ASN A 312 -4.38 6.47 -21.37
CA ASN A 312 -5.35 5.81 -20.51
C ASN A 312 -4.78 5.64 -19.10
N VAL A 313 -5.68 5.56 -18.11
CA VAL A 313 -5.32 5.49 -16.70
C VAL A 313 -5.65 4.12 -16.14
N ILE A 314 -4.67 3.42 -15.55
CA ILE A 314 -4.94 2.23 -14.76
C ILE A 314 -5.16 2.61 -13.30
N VAL A 315 -6.18 2.01 -12.68
CA VAL A 315 -6.54 2.19 -11.28
C VAL A 315 -6.57 0.86 -10.53
N SER A 316 -6.35 0.93 -9.22
CA SER A 316 -6.44 -0.21 -8.30
C SER A 316 -7.33 0.14 -7.12
N SER A 317 -8.38 -0.65 -6.89
CA SER A 317 -9.28 -0.53 -5.75
C SER A 317 -8.97 -1.59 -4.70
N ARG A 318 -8.64 -1.12 -3.50
CA ARG A 318 -8.39 -2.00 -2.35
C ARG A 318 -9.65 -2.75 -1.94
N GLU A 319 -10.76 -2.02 -1.76
CA GLU A 319 -11.98 -2.59 -1.19
C GLU A 319 -12.71 -3.53 -2.16
N ALA A 320 -12.62 -3.27 -3.46
CA ALA A 320 -13.25 -4.11 -4.47
C ALA A 320 -12.37 -5.24 -4.99
N SER A 321 -11.08 -5.28 -4.64
CA SER A 321 -10.11 -6.21 -5.25
C SER A 321 -10.15 -6.13 -6.79
N LEU A 322 -10.17 -4.91 -7.31
CA LEU A 322 -10.42 -4.58 -8.71
C LEU A 322 -9.27 -3.77 -9.28
N LEU A 323 -8.87 -4.11 -10.50
CA LEU A 323 -8.05 -3.26 -11.37
C LEU A 323 -8.88 -2.88 -12.60
N ALA A 324 -8.77 -1.64 -13.08
CA ALA A 324 -9.45 -1.19 -14.29
C ALA A 324 -8.59 -0.22 -15.09
N ILE A 325 -8.78 -0.21 -16.41
CA ILE A 325 -8.22 0.80 -17.30
C ILE A 325 -9.35 1.70 -17.77
N ILE A 326 -9.15 2.99 -17.58
CA ILE A 326 -10.08 4.06 -17.93
C ILE A 326 -9.54 4.78 -19.16
N ALA A 327 -10.32 4.84 -20.23
CA ALA A 327 -10.00 5.60 -21.42
C ALA A 327 -10.21 7.10 -21.21
N ARG A 328 -9.68 7.93 -22.09
CA ARG A 328 -9.79 9.41 -21.97
C ARG A 328 -11.22 9.95 -22.19
N ASP A 329 -12.10 9.18 -22.80
CA ASP A 329 -13.52 9.48 -22.89
C ASP A 329 -14.31 9.12 -21.61
N GLY A 330 -13.63 8.54 -20.61
CA GLY A 330 -14.19 8.13 -19.32
C GLY A 330 -14.65 6.68 -19.26
N SER A 331 -14.73 5.96 -20.37
CA SER A 331 -15.18 4.56 -20.39
C SER A 331 -14.17 3.61 -19.73
N VAL A 332 -14.65 2.56 -19.05
CA VAL A 332 -13.81 1.47 -18.53
C VAL A 332 -13.58 0.46 -19.64
N VAL A 333 -12.39 0.41 -20.20
CA VAL A 333 -12.06 -0.40 -21.39
C VAL A 333 -11.41 -1.75 -21.09
N TRP A 334 -11.00 -1.97 -19.86
CA TRP A 334 -10.42 -3.22 -19.37
C TRP A 334 -10.56 -3.33 -17.85
N ARG A 335 -10.77 -4.53 -17.32
CA ARG A 335 -10.80 -4.79 -15.89
C ARG A 335 -10.28 -6.18 -15.53
N LEU A 336 -9.80 -6.33 -14.30
CA LEU A 336 -9.43 -7.58 -13.66
C LEU A 336 -10.08 -7.60 -12.26
N GLY A 337 -11.03 -8.51 -12.05
CA GLY A 337 -11.91 -8.50 -10.89
C GLY A 337 -13.17 -7.61 -11.11
N PRO A 338 -13.98 -7.37 -10.06
CA PRO A 338 -13.88 -7.92 -8.70
C PRO A 338 -14.16 -9.43 -8.61
N ASN A 339 -14.87 -10.01 -9.59
CA ASN A 339 -15.24 -11.41 -9.63
C ASN A 339 -14.18 -12.27 -10.32
N PHE A 340 -13.36 -12.96 -9.53
CA PHE A 340 -12.31 -13.84 -10.05
C PHE A 340 -12.83 -15.23 -10.47
N LEU A 341 -14.13 -15.48 -10.34
CA LEU A 341 -14.77 -16.71 -10.84
C LEU A 341 -15.38 -16.55 -12.23
N GLU A 342 -15.33 -15.35 -12.81
CA GLU A 342 -15.96 -14.98 -14.07
C GLU A 342 -15.38 -15.73 -15.29
N SER A 343 -14.10 -16.08 -15.26
CA SER A 343 -13.44 -16.83 -16.33
C SER A 343 -12.37 -17.80 -15.79
N ASP A 344 -11.96 -18.78 -16.63
CA ASP A 344 -10.87 -19.70 -16.28
C ASP A 344 -9.55 -18.99 -16.09
N ALA A 345 -9.27 -17.95 -16.87
CA ALA A 345 -8.07 -17.14 -16.75
C ALA A 345 -8.02 -16.41 -15.40
N LEU A 346 -9.13 -15.80 -14.97
CA LEU A 346 -9.23 -15.15 -13.65
C LEU A 346 -9.12 -16.16 -12.51
N ARG A 347 -9.75 -17.33 -12.65
CA ARG A 347 -9.60 -18.45 -11.68
C ARG A 347 -8.15 -18.90 -11.55
N ALA A 348 -7.41 -18.96 -12.65
CA ALA A 348 -5.99 -19.35 -12.67
C ALA A 348 -5.08 -18.33 -11.94
N ILE A 349 -5.35 -17.01 -12.05
CA ILE A 349 -4.68 -15.99 -11.25
C ILE A 349 -4.98 -16.20 -9.76
N GLY A 350 -6.20 -16.61 -9.45
CA GLY A 350 -6.74 -16.68 -8.09
C GLY A 350 -7.05 -15.31 -7.51
N GLN A 351 -7.91 -15.26 -6.50
CA GLN A 351 -8.37 -14.03 -5.88
C GLN A 351 -7.21 -13.10 -5.50
N ILE A 352 -7.17 -11.93 -6.09
CA ILE A 352 -6.33 -10.81 -5.64
C ILE A 352 -7.08 -10.12 -4.48
N ILE A 353 -6.38 -9.75 -3.42
CA ILE A 353 -7.03 -9.29 -2.19
C ILE A 353 -6.37 -8.00 -1.71
N GLY A 354 -7.11 -6.90 -1.75
CA GLY A 354 -6.70 -5.63 -1.19
C GLY A 354 -5.38 -5.09 -1.76
N GLN A 355 -5.15 -5.34 -3.04
CA GLN A 355 -3.90 -5.05 -3.75
C GLN A 355 -3.57 -3.55 -3.79
N HIS A 356 -2.28 -3.25 -4.04
CA HIS A 356 -1.76 -1.90 -4.18
C HIS A 356 -0.83 -1.78 -5.41
N HIS A 357 -0.67 -0.53 -5.87
CA HIS A 357 0.36 -0.10 -6.82
C HIS A 357 0.38 -0.88 -8.14
N ALA A 358 -0.79 -1.20 -8.70
CA ALA A 358 -0.87 -1.83 -10.01
C ALA A 358 -0.42 -0.85 -11.11
N HIS A 359 0.47 -1.29 -12.00
CA HIS A 359 0.93 -0.51 -13.14
C HIS A 359 1.50 -1.41 -14.25
N LEU A 360 1.53 -0.92 -15.48
CA LEU A 360 2.29 -1.58 -16.54
C LEU A 360 3.79 -1.35 -16.32
N ILE A 361 4.58 -2.38 -16.52
CA ILE A 361 6.05 -2.26 -16.56
C ILE A 361 6.42 -1.36 -17.74
N PRO A 362 7.14 -0.24 -17.50
CA PRO A 362 7.47 0.73 -18.54
C PRO A 362 8.31 0.15 -19.69
N LYS A 363 8.16 0.74 -20.87
CA LYS A 363 9.03 0.46 -22.02
C LYS A 363 10.50 0.66 -21.64
N GLY A 364 11.39 -0.18 -22.16
CA GLY A 364 12.82 -0.18 -21.84
C GLY A 364 13.21 -1.01 -20.62
N LEU A 365 12.25 -1.62 -19.93
CA LEU A 365 12.50 -2.53 -18.81
C LEU A 365 12.15 -3.98 -19.15
N PRO A 366 12.83 -4.98 -18.58
CA PRO A 366 12.45 -6.39 -18.72
C PRO A 366 10.99 -6.63 -18.28
N GLY A 367 10.20 -7.30 -19.12
CA GLY A 367 8.77 -7.49 -18.91
C GLY A 367 7.89 -6.32 -19.33
N ALA A 368 8.43 -5.33 -20.06
CA ALA A 368 7.69 -4.15 -20.51
C ALA A 368 6.32 -4.49 -21.11
N GLY A 369 5.29 -3.77 -20.65
CA GLY A 369 3.90 -3.99 -21.04
C GLY A 369 3.17 -5.05 -20.22
N ASN A 370 3.83 -5.85 -19.38
CA ASN A 370 3.15 -6.68 -18.40
C ASN A 370 2.64 -5.82 -17.24
N LEU A 371 1.55 -6.25 -16.63
CA LEU A 371 0.99 -5.66 -15.42
C LEU A 371 1.74 -6.17 -14.20
N LEU A 372 2.23 -5.26 -13.35
CA LEU A 372 2.84 -5.59 -12.08
C LEU A 372 1.89 -5.20 -10.94
N VAL A 373 1.64 -6.12 -9.99
CA VAL A 373 0.64 -5.96 -8.92
C VAL A 373 1.20 -6.45 -7.58
N PHE A 374 1.09 -5.63 -6.54
CA PHE A 374 1.31 -6.08 -5.16
C PHE A 374 -0.02 -6.57 -4.58
N ASP A 375 -0.23 -7.88 -4.54
CA ASP A 375 -1.40 -8.53 -3.95
C ASP A 375 -1.17 -8.74 -2.46
N ASN A 376 -1.71 -7.82 -1.65
CA ASN A 376 -1.47 -7.78 -0.20
C ASN A 376 -1.93 -9.04 0.53
N GLY A 377 -3.09 -9.59 0.15
CA GLY A 377 -3.71 -10.67 0.93
C GLY A 377 -4.42 -10.17 2.20
N GLY A 378 -4.28 -8.89 2.53
CA GLY A 378 -4.99 -8.27 3.65
C GLY A 378 -6.48 -8.17 3.42
N ALA A 379 -7.24 -7.83 4.45
CA ALA A 379 -8.71 -7.79 4.40
C ALA A 379 -9.23 -6.85 3.31
N SER A 380 -10.18 -7.32 2.51
CA SER A 380 -10.85 -6.59 1.43
C SER A 380 -12.37 -6.79 1.50
N GLY A 381 -13.16 -5.75 1.17
CA GLY A 381 -14.55 -5.61 1.63
C GLY A 381 -15.66 -6.16 0.75
N TYR A 382 -15.56 -6.23 -0.57
CA TYR A 382 -16.68 -6.51 -1.46
C TYR A 382 -16.44 -7.65 -2.43
N GLY A 383 -16.02 -8.80 -1.93
CA GLY A 383 -15.97 -10.00 -2.77
C GLY A 383 -17.36 -10.44 -3.21
N GLU A 384 -17.43 -11.25 -4.29
CA GLU A 384 -18.63 -12.00 -4.61
C GLU A 384 -19.09 -12.81 -3.40
N PRO A 385 -20.42 -12.98 -3.20
CA PRO A 385 -20.93 -13.84 -2.15
C PRO A 385 -20.37 -15.25 -2.28
N THR A 386 -19.83 -15.74 -1.18
CA THR A 386 -19.30 -17.10 -1.08
C THR A 386 -20.19 -17.95 -0.18
N GLY A 387 -19.95 -19.27 -0.12
CA GLY A 387 -20.65 -20.14 0.81
C GLY A 387 -20.50 -19.72 2.27
N THR A 388 -19.36 -19.07 2.64
CA THR A 388 -19.08 -18.56 3.98
C THR A 388 -19.49 -17.10 4.17
N ALA A 389 -19.73 -16.40 3.09
CA ALA A 389 -20.18 -14.99 3.06
C ALA A 389 -21.29 -14.79 2.04
N PRO A 390 -22.48 -15.37 2.24
CA PRO A 390 -23.55 -15.39 1.24
C PRO A 390 -24.17 -14.01 0.97
N ARG A 391 -23.83 -13.01 1.76
CA ARG A 391 -24.29 -11.62 1.58
C ARG A 391 -23.25 -10.74 0.85
N GLY A 392 -22.13 -11.32 0.39
CA GLY A 392 -21.06 -10.56 -0.22
C GLY A 392 -20.32 -9.61 0.73
N THR A 393 -20.61 -9.68 2.03
CA THR A 393 -19.93 -8.89 3.08
C THR A 393 -18.71 -9.61 3.66
N GLY A 394 -18.34 -10.72 3.06
CA GLY A 394 -17.19 -11.49 3.48
C GLY A 394 -15.89 -10.75 3.16
N VAL A 395 -15.14 -10.52 4.20
CA VAL A 395 -13.77 -10.04 4.07
C VAL A 395 -12.91 -11.19 3.57
N TRP A 396 -12.38 -11.04 2.36
CA TRP A 396 -11.35 -11.93 1.88
C TRP A 396 -10.05 -11.63 2.63
N ALA A 397 -9.35 -12.65 3.06
CA ALA A 397 -8.03 -12.50 3.67
C ALA A 397 -7.17 -13.74 3.39
N ARG A 398 -5.88 -13.52 3.23
CA ARG A 398 -4.85 -14.54 3.11
C ARG A 398 -3.67 -14.13 4.01
N PRO A 399 -3.01 -15.07 4.71
CA PRO A 399 -1.92 -14.76 5.64
C PRO A 399 -0.57 -14.56 4.93
N SER A 400 -0.59 -14.15 3.66
CA SER A 400 0.61 -13.91 2.85
C SER A 400 0.32 -12.96 1.71
N SER A 401 1.34 -12.22 1.30
CA SER A 401 1.32 -11.38 0.10
C SER A 401 1.91 -12.10 -1.11
N ARG A 402 1.61 -11.56 -2.29
CA ARG A 402 2.24 -11.95 -3.56
C ARG A 402 2.59 -10.69 -4.36
N VAL A 403 3.69 -10.73 -5.10
CA VAL A 403 3.89 -9.83 -6.23
C VAL A 403 3.63 -10.64 -7.49
N LEU A 404 2.77 -10.13 -8.36
CA LEU A 404 2.38 -10.79 -9.60
C LEU A 404 2.80 -9.94 -10.79
N GLU A 405 3.42 -10.59 -11.78
CA GLU A 405 3.58 -10.06 -13.13
C GLU A 405 2.62 -10.82 -14.05
N ILE A 406 1.70 -10.09 -14.68
CA ILE A 406 0.59 -10.66 -15.46
C ILE A 406 0.64 -10.06 -16.86
N ASP A 407 0.56 -10.89 -17.90
CA ASP A 407 0.26 -10.39 -19.23
C ASP A 407 -1.21 -9.91 -19.27
N PRO A 408 -1.48 -8.62 -19.50
CA PRO A 408 -2.82 -8.06 -19.33
C PRO A 408 -3.80 -8.45 -20.46
N VAL A 409 -3.32 -9.06 -21.54
CA VAL A 409 -4.15 -9.53 -22.66
C VAL A 409 -4.54 -10.98 -22.47
N SER A 410 -3.57 -11.85 -22.19
CA SER A 410 -3.83 -13.29 -21.98
C SER A 410 -4.24 -13.62 -20.55
N LEU A 411 -4.00 -12.72 -19.59
CA LEU A 411 -4.17 -12.90 -18.15
C LEU A 411 -3.28 -13.99 -17.54
N ASN A 412 -2.24 -14.41 -18.24
CA ASN A 412 -1.28 -15.36 -17.71
C ASN A 412 -0.35 -14.69 -16.68
N VAL A 413 -0.16 -15.35 -15.54
CA VAL A 413 0.88 -14.99 -14.58
C VAL A 413 2.22 -15.45 -15.14
N VAL A 414 3.09 -14.50 -15.56
CA VAL A 414 4.38 -14.80 -16.18
C VAL A 414 5.51 -14.88 -15.15
N TRP A 415 5.35 -14.22 -14.03
CA TRP A 415 6.27 -14.28 -12.89
C TRP A 415 5.53 -13.94 -11.60
N SER A 416 6.02 -14.49 -10.49
CA SER A 416 5.50 -14.14 -9.16
C SER A 416 6.57 -14.27 -8.09
N TYR A 417 6.42 -13.48 -7.02
CA TYR A 417 7.18 -13.62 -5.80
C TYR A 417 6.25 -13.86 -4.62
N THR A 418 6.56 -14.83 -3.80
CA THR A 418 5.93 -15.09 -2.51
C THR A 418 6.91 -15.84 -1.60
N ALA A 419 6.77 -15.67 -0.30
CA ALA A 419 7.52 -16.42 0.71
C ALA A 419 6.58 -16.93 1.84
N GLY A 420 5.33 -17.21 1.47
CA GLY A 420 4.32 -17.65 2.43
C GLY A 420 4.13 -16.62 3.54
N ALA A 421 3.99 -17.09 4.78
CA ALA A 421 3.81 -16.23 5.95
C ALA A 421 5.01 -15.32 6.29
N GLN A 422 6.16 -15.55 5.66
CA GLN A 422 7.35 -14.68 5.83
C GLN A 422 7.32 -13.44 4.93
N PHE A 423 6.31 -13.31 4.08
CA PHE A 423 6.08 -12.15 3.22
C PHE A 423 4.62 -11.74 3.32
N PHE A 424 4.35 -10.76 4.19
CA PHE A 424 2.99 -10.29 4.43
C PHE A 424 2.93 -8.81 4.77
N SER A 425 2.28 -8.05 3.94
CA SER A 425 1.87 -6.68 4.21
C SER A 425 0.37 -6.56 3.99
N SER A 426 -0.38 -6.38 5.07
CA SER A 426 -1.85 -6.37 5.04
C SER A 426 -2.45 -5.21 4.24
N ASN A 427 -1.69 -4.16 4.01
CA ASN A 427 -2.09 -2.93 3.32
C ASN A 427 -0.86 -2.19 2.79
N ILE A 428 -1.04 -1.04 2.12
CA ILE A 428 0.04 -0.23 1.53
C ILE A 428 0.95 -1.07 0.64
N SER A 429 2.24 -0.70 0.49
CA SER A 429 3.21 -1.48 -0.29
C SER A 429 3.30 -1.08 -1.76
N GLY A 430 4.29 -1.62 -2.41
CA GLY A 430 4.51 -1.40 -3.82
C GLY A 430 5.69 -2.19 -4.36
N MET A 431 5.92 -2.06 -5.67
CA MET A 431 7.05 -2.69 -6.34
C MET A 431 7.48 -1.85 -7.53
N GLN A 432 8.70 -2.11 -7.98
CA GLN A 432 9.29 -1.45 -9.14
C GLN A 432 10.15 -2.46 -9.89
N ARG A 433 9.94 -2.62 -11.21
CA ARG A 433 10.88 -3.32 -12.07
C ARG A 433 12.11 -2.45 -12.28
N LEU A 434 13.28 -3.04 -12.11
CA LEU A 434 14.58 -2.39 -12.24
C LEU A 434 15.23 -2.70 -13.60
N PRO A 435 16.16 -1.85 -14.08
CA PRO A 435 16.83 -2.03 -15.38
C PRO A 435 17.59 -3.35 -15.56
N ASN A 436 18.12 -3.92 -14.46
CA ASN A 436 18.79 -5.22 -14.47
C ASN A 436 17.84 -6.43 -14.48
N GLY A 437 16.51 -6.20 -14.52
CA GLY A 437 15.48 -7.23 -14.50
C GLY A 437 15.01 -7.63 -13.10
N ASN A 438 15.67 -7.18 -12.05
CA ASN A 438 15.25 -7.40 -10.67
C ASN A 438 13.96 -6.61 -10.36
N THR A 439 13.32 -6.97 -9.27
CA THR A 439 12.15 -6.25 -8.75
C THR A 439 12.44 -5.74 -7.35
N LEU A 440 12.36 -4.41 -7.17
CA LEU A 440 12.34 -3.81 -5.83
C LEU A 440 10.94 -3.97 -5.26
N ILE A 441 10.84 -4.48 -4.04
CA ILE A 441 9.57 -4.74 -3.34
C ILE A 441 9.57 -3.96 -2.03
N THR A 442 8.51 -3.20 -1.79
CA THR A 442 8.23 -2.55 -0.51
C THR A 442 7.18 -3.35 0.23
N GLU A 443 7.56 -4.07 1.27
CA GLU A 443 6.67 -4.72 2.25
C GLU A 443 6.33 -3.70 3.34
N GLY A 444 5.42 -2.79 3.00
CA GLY A 444 5.28 -1.50 3.67
C GLY A 444 4.84 -1.58 5.12
N ALA A 445 3.88 -2.46 5.47
CA ALA A 445 3.38 -2.61 6.85
C ALA A 445 4.48 -3.11 7.80
N GLY A 446 5.42 -3.92 7.30
CA GLY A 446 6.58 -4.42 8.02
C GLY A 446 7.80 -3.50 7.95
N GLY A 447 7.74 -2.41 7.19
CA GLY A 447 8.87 -1.51 7.00
C GLY A 447 10.08 -2.12 6.29
N ARG A 448 9.86 -3.20 5.54
CA ARG A 448 10.90 -3.93 4.80
C ARG A 448 10.89 -3.53 3.34
N ILE A 449 12.06 -3.23 2.79
CA ILE A 449 12.26 -2.95 1.37
C ILE A 449 13.34 -3.89 0.89
N PHE A 450 13.10 -4.61 -0.21
CA PHE A 450 14.08 -5.56 -0.71
C PHE A 450 14.04 -5.70 -2.22
N GLU A 451 15.17 -6.08 -2.80
CA GLU A 451 15.35 -6.32 -4.23
C GLU A 451 15.51 -7.82 -4.46
N VAL A 452 14.70 -8.38 -5.35
CA VAL A 452 14.77 -9.78 -5.75
C VAL A 452 15.13 -9.91 -7.22
N THR A 453 15.94 -10.90 -7.51
CA THR A 453 16.26 -11.32 -8.88
C THR A 453 15.07 -12.07 -9.52
N ASN A 454 15.12 -12.31 -10.83
CA ASN A 454 14.08 -13.05 -11.53
C ASN A 454 13.92 -14.50 -10.99
N ASP A 455 15.01 -15.11 -10.49
CA ASP A 455 15.01 -16.41 -9.80
C ASP A 455 14.68 -16.32 -8.30
N ARG A 456 14.16 -15.18 -7.84
CA ARG A 456 13.62 -14.92 -6.50
C ARG A 456 14.65 -14.90 -5.36
N GLN A 457 15.93 -14.66 -5.68
CA GLN A 457 16.97 -14.45 -4.67
C GLN A 457 16.94 -13.01 -4.17
N ILE A 458 16.96 -12.80 -2.85
CA ILE A 458 17.08 -11.46 -2.28
C ILE A 458 18.55 -11.05 -2.39
N VAL A 459 18.80 -9.93 -3.09
CA VAL A 459 20.16 -9.40 -3.33
C VAL A 459 20.41 -8.05 -2.66
N TRP A 460 19.35 -7.41 -2.17
CA TRP A 460 19.42 -6.25 -1.29
C TRP A 460 18.22 -6.25 -0.36
N GLU A 461 18.43 -5.87 0.89
CA GLU A 461 17.35 -5.77 1.89
C GLU A 461 17.66 -4.62 2.85
N TYR A 462 16.63 -3.83 3.14
CA TYR A 462 16.65 -2.76 4.10
C TYR A 462 15.44 -2.86 5.04
N MET A 463 15.72 -2.78 6.35
CA MET A 463 14.69 -2.71 7.39
C MET A 463 14.62 -1.27 7.93
N ASN A 464 13.47 -0.62 7.72
CA ASN A 464 13.28 0.75 8.17
C ASN A 464 13.31 0.84 9.71
N PRO A 465 14.13 1.73 10.30
CA PRO A 465 14.18 1.86 11.75
C PRO A 465 12.82 2.21 12.37
N PRO A 466 12.56 1.84 13.62
CA PRO A 466 11.38 2.26 14.35
C PRO A 466 11.22 3.78 14.34
N THR A 467 9.98 4.27 14.23
CA THR A 467 9.68 5.70 14.19
C THR A 467 9.88 6.40 15.54
N THR A 468 9.90 5.63 16.63
CA THR A 468 10.20 6.14 17.99
C THR A 468 11.12 5.17 18.72
N ALA A 469 11.94 5.66 19.63
CA ALA A 469 12.82 4.83 20.45
C ALA A 469 12.05 3.81 21.35
N ALA A 470 10.79 4.07 21.62
CA ALA A 470 9.94 3.16 22.39
C ALA A 470 9.28 2.05 21.53
N SER A 471 9.28 2.21 20.20
CA SER A 471 8.74 1.21 19.28
C SER A 471 9.78 0.11 19.07
N ARG A 472 9.32 -1.14 19.14
CA ARG A 472 10.13 -2.32 18.82
C ARG A 472 9.87 -2.85 17.41
N THR A 473 8.91 -2.28 16.70
CA THR A 473 8.57 -2.66 15.32
C THR A 473 9.18 -1.69 14.33
N PRO A 474 9.65 -2.16 13.16
CA PRO A 474 10.11 -1.29 12.09
C PRO A 474 9.07 -0.24 11.71
N GLY A 475 9.52 0.92 11.31
CA GLY A 475 8.66 2.02 10.86
C GLY A 475 8.01 1.69 9.52
N THR A 476 6.70 1.82 9.43
CA THR A 476 5.94 1.58 8.19
C THR A 476 6.38 2.51 7.06
N VAL A 477 6.43 1.99 5.84
CA VAL A 477 6.77 2.72 4.62
C VAL A 477 5.63 2.59 3.62
N TYR A 478 5.10 3.71 3.12
CA TYR A 478 4.02 3.63 2.15
C TYR A 478 4.47 2.96 0.84
N ARG A 479 5.50 3.54 0.20
CA ARG A 479 6.21 3.01 -0.97
C ARG A 479 7.65 3.47 -0.96
N ALA A 480 8.51 2.71 -1.62
CA ALA A 480 9.89 3.10 -1.90
C ALA A 480 10.19 2.90 -3.38
N TYR A 481 11.11 3.72 -3.89
CA TYR A 481 11.57 3.65 -5.28
C TYR A 481 13.08 3.74 -5.37
N ARG A 482 13.67 2.99 -6.29
CA ARG A 482 15.07 3.08 -6.65
C ARG A 482 15.25 4.00 -7.86
N LEU A 483 16.18 4.92 -7.76
CA LEU A 483 16.52 5.87 -8.82
C LEU A 483 18.02 5.85 -9.11
N PRO A 484 18.44 6.21 -10.35
CA PRO A 484 19.87 6.24 -10.69
C PRO A 484 20.58 7.36 -9.91
N TYR A 485 21.85 7.17 -9.62
CA TYR A 485 22.65 8.17 -8.91
C TYR A 485 22.70 9.52 -9.63
N THR A 486 22.54 9.52 -10.95
CA THR A 486 22.56 10.74 -11.78
C THR A 486 21.42 11.71 -11.49
N TRP A 487 20.31 11.26 -10.88
CA TRP A 487 19.18 12.13 -10.54
C TRP A 487 19.47 13.04 -9.34
N LEU A 488 20.42 12.65 -8.50
CA LEU A 488 20.89 13.42 -7.35
C LEU A 488 22.38 13.71 -7.51
N SER A 489 22.75 14.36 -8.63
CA SER A 489 24.14 14.69 -8.96
C SER A 489 24.79 15.65 -7.96
N GLN A 490 23.99 16.31 -7.11
CA GLN A 490 24.45 17.14 -5.99
C GLN A 490 25.07 16.30 -4.86
N LEU A 491 24.78 14.98 -4.80
CA LEU A 491 25.38 14.07 -3.83
C LEU A 491 26.61 13.37 -4.41
N PRO A 492 27.63 13.12 -3.61
CA PRO A 492 28.74 12.28 -4.03
C PRO A 492 28.26 10.84 -4.28
N ARG A 493 28.83 10.16 -5.28
CA ARG A 493 28.54 8.75 -5.49
C ARG A 493 29.00 7.96 -4.26
N PRO A 494 28.09 7.16 -3.61
CA PRO A 494 28.44 6.39 -2.43
C PRO A 494 29.48 5.31 -2.72
N GLN A 495 30.32 5.00 -1.73
CA GLN A 495 31.12 3.78 -1.74
C GLN A 495 30.22 2.62 -1.30
N GLU A 496 29.95 1.73 -2.22
CA GLU A 496 29.12 0.55 -1.98
C GLU A 496 29.95 -0.57 -1.33
N LYS A 497 29.39 -1.17 -0.29
CA LYS A 497 30.03 -2.31 0.41
C LYS A 497 29.00 -3.44 0.53
N ALA A 498 29.42 -4.64 0.17
CA ALA A 498 28.61 -5.83 0.39
C ALA A 498 28.20 -5.96 1.86
N VAL A 499 26.98 -6.44 2.09
CA VAL A 499 26.44 -6.75 3.42
C VAL A 499 25.97 -8.19 3.40
N THR A 500 26.62 -9.02 4.20
CA THR A 500 26.23 -10.42 4.37
C THR A 500 24.97 -10.51 5.24
N PRO A 501 24.02 -11.39 4.90
CA PRO A 501 22.86 -11.62 5.75
C PRO A 501 23.28 -11.91 7.19
N PRO A 502 22.57 -11.37 8.19
CA PRO A 502 22.89 -11.62 9.58
C PRO A 502 22.66 -13.10 9.92
N VAL A 503 23.56 -13.66 10.70
CA VAL A 503 23.40 -14.99 11.29
C VAL A 503 22.48 -14.84 12.51
N LEU A 504 21.20 -15.20 12.35
CA LEU A 504 20.19 -14.97 13.40
C LEU A 504 20.52 -15.63 14.74
N SER A 505 21.31 -16.71 14.74
CA SER A 505 21.82 -17.34 15.96
C SER A 505 22.70 -16.40 16.80
N ASP A 506 23.36 -15.44 16.17
CA ASP A 506 24.29 -14.52 16.86
C ASP A 506 23.55 -13.39 17.62
N PHE A 507 22.26 -13.24 17.36
CA PHE A 507 21.39 -12.26 18.05
C PHE A 507 20.73 -12.84 19.31
N ARG A 508 21.11 -14.03 19.78
CA ARG A 508 20.59 -14.59 21.00
C ARG A 508 21.13 -13.83 22.19
N VAL A 509 20.25 -13.39 23.07
CA VAL A 509 20.63 -12.92 24.39
C VAL A 509 21.07 -14.16 25.19
N PRO A 510 22.25 -14.13 25.81
CA PRO A 510 22.75 -15.25 26.61
C PRO A 510 21.80 -15.67 27.72
#